data_7131230ae57f2eee8df361f7d2138159
#
_entry.id   7131230ae57f2eee8df361f7d2138159
#
_cell.length_a   1.000
_cell.length_b   1.000
_cell.length_c   1.000
_cell.angle_alpha   90.00
_cell.angle_beta   90.00
_cell.angle_gamma   90.00
#
_symmetry.space_group_name_H-M   'P 1'
#
loop_
_entity.id
_entity.type
_entity.pdbx_description
1 polymer ?
#
loop_
_entity_poly.entity_id
_entity_poly.type
_entity_poly.pdbx_seq_one_letter_code
_entity_poly.pdbx_strand_id
1 'polypeptide(L)'
;MKSFPVLDLDARLSNQMRVAEKPGALRAIAAFFAHSGDSWFWVVGLLIIWSTGNSFWKEWAVVQLVGISLLAALVLIIKFLVRRRRPEGEWGSIYRNTDPHSFPSGHAARSFLIAVIATGLGPDWLAMTLWIWAPLVSLARVAMGLHYISDVIAGAALGILIALIGLQIYRPLLGWVSSLLGFPLW
;
A
#
# COMPACT_ATOMS: atom_id res chain seq x y z
N MET A 1 -21.89 19.12 -15.42
CA MET A 1 -20.48 19.33 -15.00
C MET A 1 -19.59 18.94 -16.16
N LYS A 2 -18.74 19.84 -16.68
CA LYS A 2 -17.76 19.47 -17.72
C LYS A 2 -16.79 18.46 -17.11
N SER A 3 -16.76 17.23 -17.64
CA SER A 3 -15.75 16.24 -17.27
C SER A 3 -14.37 16.75 -17.72
N PHE A 4 -13.36 16.57 -16.87
CA PHE A 4 -12.00 16.89 -17.28
C PHE A 4 -11.52 15.76 -18.21
N PRO A 5 -11.03 16.06 -19.43
CA PRO A 5 -10.63 15.03 -20.42
C PRO A 5 -9.67 13.97 -19.87
N VAL A 6 -8.80 14.37 -18.94
CA VAL A 6 -7.83 13.48 -18.27
C VAL A 6 -8.51 12.44 -17.38
N LEU A 7 -9.57 12.80 -16.66
CA LEU A 7 -10.31 11.86 -15.81
C LEU A 7 -11.11 10.86 -16.62
N ASP A 8 -11.64 11.28 -17.78
CA ASP A 8 -12.34 10.39 -18.71
C ASP A 8 -11.38 9.39 -19.36
N LEU A 9 -10.18 9.82 -19.72
CA LEU A 9 -9.13 8.94 -20.24
C LEU A 9 -8.70 7.92 -19.18
N ASP A 10 -8.43 8.36 -17.94
CA ASP A 10 -8.06 7.49 -16.82
C ASP A 10 -9.15 6.42 -16.57
N ALA A 11 -10.42 6.83 -16.57
CA ALA A 11 -11.53 5.89 -16.39
C ALA A 11 -11.62 4.87 -17.53
N ARG A 12 -11.44 5.30 -18.80
CA ARG A 12 -11.46 4.40 -19.97
C ARG A 12 -10.32 3.39 -19.93
N LEU A 13 -9.09 3.85 -19.70
CA LEU A 13 -7.92 2.97 -19.63
C LEU A 13 -8.04 1.97 -18.47
N SER A 14 -8.49 2.43 -17.29
CA SER A 14 -8.72 1.56 -16.13
C SER A 14 -9.78 0.49 -16.43
N ASN A 15 -10.87 0.85 -17.11
CA ASN A 15 -11.92 -0.10 -17.49
C ASN A 15 -11.45 -1.16 -18.50
N GLN A 16 -10.54 -0.82 -19.41
CA GLN A 16 -9.97 -1.79 -20.36
C GLN A 16 -9.13 -2.87 -19.66
N MET A 17 -8.54 -2.57 -18.51
CA MET A 17 -7.73 -3.50 -17.73
C MET A 17 -8.57 -4.42 -16.82
N ARG A 18 -9.87 -4.22 -16.71
CA ARG A 18 -10.73 -4.95 -15.76
C ARG A 18 -10.91 -6.40 -16.15
N VAL A 19 -10.75 -7.26 -15.16
CA VAL A 19 -10.97 -8.72 -15.25
C VAL A 19 -11.95 -9.22 -14.18
N ALA A 20 -12.43 -8.33 -13.31
CA ALA A 20 -13.24 -8.67 -12.13
C ALA A 20 -14.53 -9.42 -12.49
N GLU A 21 -15.19 -9.06 -13.59
CA GLU A 21 -16.44 -9.63 -14.05
C GLU A 21 -16.26 -10.90 -14.90
N LYS A 22 -15.01 -11.26 -15.26
CA LYS A 22 -14.71 -12.41 -16.10
C LYS A 22 -14.16 -13.56 -15.24
N PRO A 23 -14.94 -14.60 -14.93
CA PRO A 23 -14.42 -15.75 -14.17
C PRO A 23 -13.30 -16.45 -14.95
N GLY A 24 -12.23 -16.84 -14.22
CA GLY A 24 -11.09 -17.52 -14.81
C GLY A 24 -9.80 -17.30 -14.02
N ALA A 25 -8.70 -17.92 -14.51
CA ALA A 25 -7.40 -17.88 -13.85
C ALA A 25 -6.86 -16.45 -13.65
N LEU A 26 -7.03 -15.57 -14.64
CA LEU A 26 -6.56 -14.19 -14.56
C LEU A 26 -7.24 -13.41 -13.45
N ARG A 27 -8.57 -13.60 -13.26
CA ARG A 27 -9.30 -13.03 -12.13
C ARG A 27 -8.79 -13.58 -10.79
N ALA A 28 -8.55 -14.89 -10.69
CA ALA A 28 -8.04 -15.50 -9.47
C ALA A 28 -6.66 -14.95 -9.09
N ILE A 29 -5.76 -14.80 -10.04
CA ILE A 29 -4.44 -14.21 -9.86
C ILE A 29 -4.57 -12.74 -9.42
N ALA A 30 -5.41 -11.96 -10.11
CA ALA A 30 -5.64 -10.55 -9.75
C ALA A 30 -6.25 -10.43 -8.35
N ALA A 31 -7.22 -11.27 -7.98
CA ALA A 31 -7.79 -11.29 -6.64
C ALA A 31 -6.75 -11.63 -5.57
N PHE A 32 -5.88 -12.63 -5.81
CA PHE A 32 -4.79 -12.97 -4.91
C PHE A 32 -3.86 -11.78 -4.66
N PHE A 33 -3.36 -11.14 -5.70
CA PHE A 33 -2.49 -9.97 -5.55
C PHE A 33 -3.22 -8.78 -4.94
N ALA A 34 -4.48 -8.54 -5.28
CA ALA A 34 -5.27 -7.46 -4.71
C ALA A 34 -5.42 -7.59 -3.18
N HIS A 35 -5.56 -8.81 -2.66
CA HIS A 35 -5.67 -9.10 -1.24
C HIS A 35 -4.32 -9.27 -0.54
N SER A 36 -3.28 -9.72 -1.23
CA SER A 36 -1.94 -9.89 -0.63
C SER A 36 -1.37 -8.56 -0.09
N GLY A 37 -1.89 -7.44 -0.55
CA GLY A 37 -1.58 -6.10 -0.05
C GLY A 37 -2.44 -5.64 1.12
N ASP A 38 -3.33 -6.44 1.69
CA ASP A 38 -4.19 -6.03 2.81
C ASP A 38 -3.38 -5.73 4.08
N SER A 39 -3.76 -4.66 4.80
CA SER A 39 -3.00 -4.17 5.97
C SER A 39 -2.86 -5.21 7.06
N TRP A 40 -3.91 -5.99 7.32
CA TRP A 40 -3.94 -6.93 8.41
C TRP A 40 -2.92 -8.07 8.24
N PHE A 41 -2.69 -8.56 7.01
CA PHE A 41 -1.66 -9.54 6.71
C PHE A 41 -0.27 -9.03 7.10
N TRP A 42 0.03 -7.81 6.68
CA TRP A 42 1.32 -7.19 6.95
C TRP A 42 1.49 -6.88 8.43
N VAL A 43 0.46 -6.34 9.09
CA VAL A 43 0.53 -6.05 10.53
C VAL A 43 0.76 -7.33 11.33
N VAL A 44 -0.03 -8.39 11.08
CA VAL A 44 0.13 -9.67 11.78
C VAL A 44 1.50 -10.29 11.49
N GLY A 45 1.93 -10.36 10.23
CA GLY A 45 3.23 -10.90 9.86
C GLY A 45 4.39 -10.13 10.50
N LEU A 46 4.34 -8.81 10.49
CA LEU A 46 5.37 -7.97 11.10
C LEU A 46 5.41 -8.09 12.63
N LEU A 47 4.26 -8.24 13.29
CA LEU A 47 4.20 -8.50 14.73
C LEU A 47 4.80 -9.86 15.09
N ILE A 48 4.57 -10.89 14.27
CA ILE A 48 5.22 -12.20 14.44
C ILE A 48 6.75 -12.05 14.27
N ILE A 49 7.21 -11.38 13.20
CA ILE A 49 8.64 -11.13 12.97
C ILE A 49 9.26 -10.36 14.14
N TRP A 50 8.56 -9.34 14.64
CA TRP A 50 9.04 -8.58 15.80
C TRP A 50 9.12 -9.42 17.07
N SER A 51 8.15 -10.29 17.34
CA SER A 51 8.12 -11.10 18.57
C SER A 51 9.14 -12.24 18.56
N THR A 52 9.43 -12.84 17.40
CA THR A 52 10.25 -14.05 17.27
C THR A 52 11.63 -13.81 16.64
N GLY A 53 11.81 -12.66 15.97
CA GLY A 53 13.03 -12.33 15.24
C GLY A 53 14.22 -11.95 16.13
N ASN A 54 15.41 -11.96 15.54
CA ASN A 54 16.60 -11.35 16.14
C ASN A 54 16.53 -9.81 16.01
N SER A 55 17.51 -9.10 16.57
CA SER A 55 17.53 -7.62 16.57
C SER A 55 17.38 -7.01 15.18
N PHE A 56 17.99 -7.60 14.15
CA PHE A 56 17.87 -7.13 12.76
C PHE A 56 16.40 -7.17 12.28
N TRP A 57 15.74 -8.31 12.45
CA TRP A 57 14.35 -8.49 12.00
C TRP A 57 13.36 -7.70 12.85
N LYS A 58 13.65 -7.49 14.13
CA LYS A 58 12.86 -6.62 15.02
C LYS A 58 12.92 -5.16 14.56
N GLU A 59 14.11 -4.64 14.31
CA GLU A 59 14.30 -3.29 13.78
C GLU A 59 13.52 -3.12 12.46
N TRP A 60 13.72 -4.06 11.52
CA TRP A 60 13.04 -4.06 10.25
C TRP A 60 11.50 -4.05 10.40
N ALA A 61 10.95 -4.89 11.28
CA ALA A 61 9.52 -4.99 11.52
C ALA A 61 8.95 -3.71 12.15
N VAL A 62 9.64 -3.12 13.12
CA VAL A 62 9.23 -1.87 13.76
C VAL A 62 9.18 -0.72 12.76
N VAL A 63 10.22 -0.57 11.92
CA VAL A 63 10.26 0.49 10.89
C VAL A 63 9.12 0.32 9.89
N GLN A 64 8.85 -0.91 9.45
CA GLN A 64 7.72 -1.22 8.58
C GLN A 64 6.37 -0.89 9.25
N LEU A 65 6.14 -1.30 10.49
CA LEU A 65 4.89 -1.05 11.23
C LEU A 65 4.64 0.45 11.41
N VAL A 66 5.65 1.20 11.81
CA VAL A 66 5.55 2.66 11.97
C VAL A 66 5.29 3.32 10.62
N GLY A 67 6.04 2.94 9.57
CA GLY A 67 5.88 3.46 8.23
C GLY A 67 4.47 3.21 7.67
N ILE A 68 3.97 1.98 7.80
CA ILE A 68 2.61 1.60 7.36
C ILE A 68 1.55 2.42 8.11
N SER A 69 1.71 2.59 9.43
CA SER A 69 0.74 3.31 10.25
C SER A 69 0.67 4.80 9.90
N LEU A 70 1.83 5.46 9.77
CA LEU A 70 1.90 6.87 9.37
C LEU A 70 1.38 7.07 7.95
N LEU A 71 1.74 6.20 7.02
CA LEU A 71 1.24 6.23 5.66
C LEU A 71 -0.28 6.03 5.60
N ALA A 72 -0.82 5.09 6.39
CA ALA A 72 -2.26 4.85 6.45
C ALA A 72 -3.03 6.09 6.92
N ALA A 73 -2.54 6.77 7.96
CA ALA A 73 -3.12 8.01 8.45
C ALA A 73 -3.10 9.11 7.36
N LEU A 74 -1.96 9.28 6.68
CA LEU A 74 -1.82 10.27 5.60
C LEU A 74 -2.73 9.95 4.41
N VAL A 75 -2.77 8.69 3.96
CA VAL A 75 -3.68 8.24 2.89
C VAL A 75 -5.13 8.52 3.26
N LEU A 76 -5.52 8.26 4.52
CA LEU A 76 -6.87 8.50 4.99
C LEU A 76 -7.22 10.00 4.94
N ILE A 77 -6.32 10.86 5.40
CA ILE A 77 -6.48 12.33 5.33
C ILE A 77 -6.70 12.76 3.86
N ILE A 78 -5.84 12.32 2.94
CA ILE A 78 -5.94 12.69 1.52
C ILE A 78 -7.27 12.19 0.94
N LYS A 79 -7.70 10.96 1.26
CA LYS A 79 -8.99 10.42 0.81
C LYS A 79 -10.16 11.29 1.20
N PHE A 80 -10.22 11.75 2.45
CA PHE A 80 -11.30 12.63 2.93
C PHE A 80 -11.24 14.05 2.37
N LEU A 81 -10.06 14.50 1.94
CA LEU A 81 -9.90 15.79 1.26
C LEU A 81 -10.33 15.70 -0.21
N VAL A 82 -9.86 14.68 -0.94
CA VAL A 82 -10.09 14.55 -2.40
C VAL A 82 -11.47 13.97 -2.74
N ARG A 83 -11.95 13.02 -1.94
CA ARG A 83 -13.29 12.39 -2.04
C ARG A 83 -13.63 11.84 -3.42
N ARG A 84 -12.65 11.31 -4.15
CA ARG A 84 -12.88 10.70 -5.45
C ARG A 84 -13.70 9.42 -5.31
N ARG A 85 -14.77 9.27 -6.09
CA ARG A 85 -15.59 8.04 -6.12
C ARG A 85 -14.80 6.89 -6.75
N ARG A 86 -15.02 5.67 -6.24
CA ARG A 86 -14.46 4.45 -6.82
C ARG A 86 -15.08 4.11 -8.16
N PRO A 87 -14.38 3.33 -9.02
CA PRO A 87 -14.99 2.73 -10.20
C PRO A 87 -16.26 1.94 -9.84
N GLU A 88 -17.24 1.96 -10.72
CA GLU A 88 -18.46 1.14 -10.59
C GLU A 88 -18.13 -0.32 -10.87
N GLY A 89 -18.80 -1.27 -10.18
CA GLY A 89 -18.62 -2.72 -10.38
C GLY A 89 -19.06 -3.53 -9.16
N GLU A 90 -19.27 -4.81 -9.34
CA GLU A 90 -19.73 -5.71 -8.26
C GLU A 90 -18.67 -5.90 -7.17
N TRP A 91 -17.41 -6.06 -7.56
CA TRP A 91 -16.28 -6.32 -6.67
C TRP A 91 -15.93 -5.19 -5.70
N GLY A 92 -16.33 -3.99 -5.95
CA GLY A 92 -16.04 -2.84 -5.10
C GLY A 92 -17.10 -2.56 -4.03
N SER A 93 -18.18 -3.33 -3.94
CA SER A 93 -19.34 -3.02 -3.06
C SER A 93 -18.95 -2.94 -1.58
N ILE A 94 -18.19 -3.90 -1.06
CA ILE A 94 -17.72 -3.90 0.33
C ILE A 94 -16.84 -2.69 0.61
N TYR A 95 -15.89 -2.39 -0.28
CA TYR A 95 -15.01 -1.23 -0.13
C TYR A 95 -15.77 0.10 -0.24
N ARG A 96 -16.80 0.19 -1.08
CA ARG A 96 -17.61 1.41 -1.18
C ARG A 96 -18.33 1.75 0.12
N ASN A 97 -18.66 0.77 0.93
CA ASN A 97 -19.31 0.98 2.22
C ASN A 97 -18.32 1.31 3.34
N THR A 98 -17.13 0.71 3.33
CA THR A 98 -16.12 0.85 4.39
C THR A 98 -15.06 1.92 4.09
N ASP A 99 -14.71 2.10 2.80
CA ASP A 99 -13.72 3.07 2.31
C ASP A 99 -14.20 3.62 0.95
N PRO A 100 -15.13 4.60 0.95
CA PRO A 100 -15.82 5.05 -0.27
C PRO A 100 -14.92 5.80 -1.26
N HIS A 101 -13.75 6.27 -0.82
CA HIS A 101 -12.88 7.11 -1.63
C HIS A 101 -11.76 6.32 -2.29
N SER A 102 -11.55 6.56 -3.61
CA SER A 102 -10.56 5.82 -4.37
C SER A 102 -9.14 6.41 -4.30
N PHE A 103 -9.01 7.73 -4.21
CA PHE A 103 -7.73 8.42 -4.34
C PHE A 103 -7.13 8.82 -2.99
N PRO A 104 -5.84 8.55 -2.77
CA PRO A 104 -4.96 7.64 -3.50
C PRO A 104 -5.19 6.18 -3.11
N SER A 105 -4.60 5.22 -3.86
CA SER A 105 -4.65 3.81 -3.51
C SER A 105 -3.76 3.49 -2.30
N GLY A 106 -4.38 3.12 -1.18
CA GLY A 106 -3.66 2.75 0.03
C GLY A 106 -2.86 1.44 -0.10
N HIS A 107 -3.34 0.48 -0.92
CA HIS A 107 -2.62 -0.76 -1.21
C HIS A 107 -1.35 -0.49 -2.01
N ALA A 108 -1.43 0.31 -3.09
CA ALA A 108 -0.26 0.70 -3.86
C ALA A 108 0.74 1.48 -2.98
N ALA A 109 0.26 2.46 -2.22
CA ALA A 109 1.12 3.25 -1.33
C ALA A 109 1.88 2.36 -0.35
N ARG A 110 1.19 1.46 0.34
CA ARG A 110 1.81 0.52 1.29
C ARG A 110 2.78 -0.45 0.62
N SER A 111 2.41 -1.04 -0.52
CA SER A 111 3.27 -1.99 -1.22
C SER A 111 4.61 -1.38 -1.62
N PHE A 112 4.59 -0.17 -2.17
CA PHE A 112 5.82 0.53 -2.53
C PHE A 112 6.60 1.04 -1.32
N LEU A 113 5.93 1.50 -0.24
CA LEU A 113 6.61 1.83 1.02
C LEU A 113 7.38 0.62 1.56
N ILE A 114 6.75 -0.56 1.61
CA ILE A 114 7.37 -1.79 2.10
C ILE A 114 8.58 -2.17 1.24
N ALA A 115 8.47 -2.07 -0.09
CA ALA A 115 9.57 -2.39 -1.00
C ALA A 115 10.76 -1.44 -0.82
N VAL A 116 10.53 -0.13 -0.69
CA VAL A 116 11.59 0.87 -0.47
C VAL A 116 12.28 0.67 0.88
N ILE A 117 11.52 0.44 1.96
CA ILE A 117 12.11 0.17 3.29
C ILE A 117 12.91 -1.14 3.24
N ALA A 118 12.45 -2.16 2.53
CA ALA A 118 13.22 -3.40 2.35
C ALA A 118 14.52 -3.17 1.58
N THR A 119 14.56 -2.25 0.63
CA THR A 119 15.80 -1.87 -0.07
C THR A 119 16.81 -1.20 0.86
N GLY A 120 16.33 -0.39 1.80
CA GLY A 120 17.22 0.32 2.75
C GLY A 120 17.66 -0.50 3.95
N LEU A 121 16.87 -1.48 4.37
CA LEU A 121 17.07 -2.18 5.66
C LEU A 121 16.97 -3.71 5.56
N GLY A 122 16.50 -4.26 4.44
CA GLY A 122 16.31 -5.70 4.28
C GLY A 122 17.43 -6.34 3.47
N PRO A 123 17.43 -7.67 3.35
CA PRO A 123 18.31 -8.37 2.44
C PRO A 123 17.86 -8.18 0.98
N ASP A 124 18.83 -8.18 0.04
CA ASP A 124 18.59 -7.90 -1.38
C ASP A 124 17.51 -8.78 -2.01
N TRP A 125 17.50 -10.08 -1.69
CA TRP A 125 16.50 -11.01 -2.22
C TRP A 125 15.06 -10.61 -1.83
N LEU A 126 14.88 -10.11 -0.60
CA LEU A 126 13.58 -9.66 -0.12
C LEU A 126 13.17 -8.35 -0.82
N ALA A 127 14.11 -7.40 -0.92
CA ALA A 127 13.88 -6.16 -1.66
C ALA A 127 13.46 -6.43 -3.10
N MET A 128 14.21 -7.29 -3.84
CA MET A 128 13.87 -7.68 -5.22
C MET A 128 12.48 -8.30 -5.32
N THR A 129 12.14 -9.22 -4.41
CA THR A 129 10.82 -9.87 -4.39
C THR A 129 9.71 -8.84 -4.18
N LEU A 130 9.89 -7.90 -3.26
CA LEU A 130 8.91 -6.86 -2.96
C LEU A 130 8.76 -5.81 -4.06
N TRP A 131 9.84 -5.51 -4.80
CA TRP A 131 9.79 -4.66 -5.99
C TRP A 131 9.04 -5.31 -7.16
N ILE A 132 9.01 -6.65 -7.27
CA ILE A 132 8.16 -7.36 -8.22
C ILE A 132 6.71 -7.40 -7.72
N TRP A 133 6.50 -7.66 -6.44
CA TRP A 133 5.18 -7.77 -5.83
C TRP A 133 4.41 -6.43 -5.81
N ALA A 134 5.04 -5.31 -5.51
CA ALA A 134 4.35 -4.01 -5.36
C ALA A 134 3.64 -3.54 -6.64
N PRO A 135 4.23 -3.61 -7.85
CA PRO A 135 3.52 -3.35 -9.10
C PRO A 135 2.39 -4.35 -9.35
N LEU A 136 2.56 -5.63 -9.02
CA LEU A 136 1.50 -6.65 -9.21
C LEU A 136 0.29 -6.36 -8.32
N VAL A 137 0.49 -5.97 -7.05
CA VAL A 137 -0.59 -5.48 -6.19
C VAL A 137 -1.28 -4.28 -6.83
N SER A 138 -0.53 -3.29 -7.29
CA SER A 138 -1.06 -2.06 -7.88
C SER A 138 -1.90 -2.34 -9.13
N LEU A 139 -1.38 -3.16 -10.04
CA LEU A 139 -2.10 -3.60 -11.25
C LEU A 139 -3.36 -4.38 -10.89
N ALA A 140 -3.28 -5.27 -9.90
CA ALA A 140 -4.41 -6.05 -9.43
C ALA A 140 -5.54 -5.15 -8.89
N ARG A 141 -5.22 -4.04 -8.21
CA ARG A 141 -6.25 -3.09 -7.73
C ARG A 141 -7.01 -2.43 -8.88
N VAL A 142 -6.35 -2.16 -10.01
CA VAL A 142 -7.01 -1.66 -11.23
C VAL A 142 -7.79 -2.77 -11.91
N ALA A 143 -7.17 -3.94 -12.11
CA ALA A 143 -7.78 -5.09 -12.78
C ALA A 143 -9.05 -5.59 -12.06
N MET A 144 -9.11 -5.47 -10.74
CA MET A 144 -10.29 -5.80 -9.94
C MET A 144 -11.30 -4.65 -9.84
N GLY A 145 -11.10 -3.52 -10.55
CA GLY A 145 -12.03 -2.39 -10.59
C GLY A 145 -12.16 -1.65 -9.25
N LEU A 146 -11.15 -1.70 -8.39
CA LEU A 146 -11.16 -1.07 -7.07
C LEU A 146 -10.61 0.35 -7.10
N HIS A 147 -9.72 0.64 -8.05
CA HIS A 147 -9.04 1.91 -8.23
C HIS A 147 -8.85 2.25 -9.72
N TYR A 148 -8.66 3.52 -10.02
CA TYR A 148 -8.18 3.99 -11.31
C TYR A 148 -6.64 3.91 -11.39
N ILE A 149 -6.09 3.96 -12.61
CA ILE A 149 -4.64 3.95 -12.83
C ILE A 149 -3.96 5.13 -12.09
N SER A 150 -4.55 6.32 -12.16
CA SER A 150 -4.01 7.49 -11.47
C SER A 150 -4.01 7.34 -9.94
N ASP A 151 -4.97 6.62 -9.35
CA ASP A 151 -5.00 6.36 -7.91
C ASP A 151 -3.80 5.50 -7.47
N VAL A 152 -3.44 4.49 -8.27
CA VAL A 152 -2.32 3.60 -7.95
C VAL A 152 -0.98 4.26 -8.21
N ILE A 153 -0.85 5.08 -9.26
CA ILE A 153 0.37 5.86 -9.52
C ILE A 153 0.61 6.86 -8.38
N ALA A 154 -0.42 7.62 -7.99
CA ALA A 154 -0.32 8.56 -6.87
C ALA A 154 -0.01 7.85 -5.56
N GLY A 155 -0.65 6.69 -5.31
CA GLY A 155 -0.35 5.86 -4.16
C GLY A 155 1.10 5.38 -4.13
N ALA A 156 1.59 4.82 -5.24
CA ALA A 156 2.98 4.37 -5.37
C ALA A 156 3.97 5.51 -5.10
N ALA A 157 3.78 6.67 -5.73
CA ALA A 157 4.62 7.85 -5.53
C ALA A 157 4.62 8.30 -4.05
N LEU A 158 3.44 8.33 -3.41
CA LEU A 158 3.31 8.67 -2.01
C LEU A 158 4.05 7.66 -1.11
N GLY A 159 3.89 6.37 -1.35
CA GLY A 159 4.56 5.31 -0.59
C GLY A 159 6.08 5.39 -0.70
N ILE A 160 6.61 5.60 -1.91
CA ILE A 160 8.04 5.79 -2.16
C ILE A 160 8.55 7.02 -1.40
N LEU A 161 7.87 8.17 -1.53
CA LEU A 161 8.28 9.42 -0.89
C LEU A 161 8.34 9.27 0.64
N ILE A 162 7.29 8.74 1.25
CA ILE A 162 7.22 8.57 2.71
C ILE A 162 8.28 7.57 3.19
N ALA A 163 8.54 6.49 2.43
CA ALA A 163 9.59 5.54 2.78
C ALA A 163 10.99 6.16 2.71
N LEU A 164 11.29 6.93 1.67
CA LEU A 164 12.58 7.63 1.53
C LEU A 164 12.82 8.63 2.67
N ILE A 165 11.80 9.43 3.02
CA ILE A 165 11.87 10.32 4.18
C ILE A 165 12.04 9.50 5.47
N GLY A 166 11.25 8.44 5.64
CA GLY A 166 11.29 7.55 6.80
C GLY A 166 12.69 6.98 7.02
N LEU A 167 13.34 6.48 5.97
CA LEU A 167 14.70 5.93 6.03
C LEU A 167 15.75 6.95 6.51
N GLN A 168 15.54 8.23 6.31
CA GLN A 168 16.47 9.28 6.79
C GLN A 168 16.31 9.57 8.29
N ILE A 169 15.08 9.41 8.82
CA ILE A 169 14.75 9.89 10.16
C ILE A 169 14.42 8.75 11.15
N TYR A 170 14.33 7.49 10.71
CA TYR A 170 13.83 6.42 11.58
C TYR A 170 14.71 6.19 12.82
N ARG A 171 16.05 6.20 12.67
CA ARG A 171 16.97 5.96 13.79
C ARG A 171 16.82 7.00 14.92
N PRO A 172 16.92 8.30 14.65
CA PRO A 172 16.69 9.29 15.69
C PRO A 172 15.26 9.24 16.26
N LEU A 173 14.25 9.02 15.42
CA LEU A 173 12.87 8.94 15.86
C LEU A 173 12.63 7.75 16.81
N LEU A 174 13.03 6.54 16.42
CA LEU A 174 12.84 5.35 17.24
C LEU A 174 13.74 5.36 18.48
N GLY A 175 14.92 5.94 18.40
CA GLY A 175 15.77 6.16 19.57
C GLY A 175 15.11 7.08 20.60
N TRP A 176 14.48 8.15 20.14
CA TRP A 176 13.73 9.05 21.03
C TRP A 176 12.50 8.34 21.64
N VAL A 177 11.73 7.57 20.85
CA VAL A 177 10.60 6.77 21.35
C VAL A 177 11.05 5.74 22.38
N SER A 178 12.16 5.01 22.13
CA SER A 178 12.72 4.05 23.09
C SER A 178 13.11 4.73 24.42
N SER A 179 13.65 5.95 24.35
CA SER A 179 13.99 6.72 25.57
C SER A 179 12.77 7.12 26.38
N LEU A 180 11.64 7.41 25.72
CA LEU A 180 10.38 7.73 26.39
C LEU A 180 9.73 6.50 27.03
N LEU A 181 9.84 5.35 26.38
CA LEU A 181 9.25 4.09 26.88
C LEU A 181 10.10 3.42 27.95
N GLY A 182 11.38 3.78 28.08
CA GLY A 182 12.32 3.19 29.04
C GLY A 182 12.82 1.78 28.68
N PHE A 183 12.56 1.31 27.44
CA PHE A 183 13.07 0.04 26.92
C PHE A 183 13.36 0.11 25.41
N PRO A 184 14.31 -0.72 24.89
CA PRO A 184 14.61 -0.76 23.47
C PRO A 184 13.46 -1.42 22.69
N LEU A 185 13.19 -0.91 21.48
CA LEU A 185 12.16 -1.46 20.58
C LEU A 185 12.66 -2.65 19.75
N TRP A 186 14.00 -2.90 19.66
CA TRP A 186 14.66 -3.99 18.96
C TRP A 186 15.88 -4.53 19.68
#